data_a937d66fe0bcb824174d08264c169f3b
#
_entry.id   a937d66fe0bcb824174d08264c169f3b
#
_cell.length_a   1.000
_cell.length_b   1.000
_cell.length_c   1.000
_cell.angle_alpha   90.00
_cell.angle_beta   90.00
_cell.angle_gamma   90.00
#
_symmetry.space_group_name_H-M   'P 1'
#
loop_
_entity.id
_entity.type
_entity.pdbx_description
1 polymer ?
#
loop_
_entity_poly.entity_id
_entity_poly.type
_entity_poly.pdbx_seq_one_letter_code
_entity_poly.pdbx_strand_id
1 'polypeptide(L)'
;MHEMRATPSPLDGAEISDRAVSFQWPLPAGLNILRSGLDGAEENTPKKETDKSKLRYFLRYSQTPAFKPEATVQAETRWPFFNPKQDLAPGTWYWQYGYVTDGKTEWSDTLQFTVKNNPRKFCPPALDAVLKNLPAHHPRVWLDRDEWDGFIKRSEGKAERKTYLKRADKVLATPMKSVNDINSDL
;
A
#
# COMPACT_ATOMS: atom_id res chain seq x y z
N MET A 1 23.72 -4.95 3.66
CA MET A 1 22.25 -5.03 3.61
C MET A 1 21.78 -3.94 2.65
N HIS A 2 21.22 -4.30 1.49
CA HIS A 2 20.65 -3.29 0.60
C HIS A 2 19.34 -2.81 1.21
N GLU A 3 19.28 -1.52 1.52
CA GLU A 3 18.06 -0.87 1.95
C GLU A 3 17.07 -0.93 0.77
N MET A 4 16.03 -1.74 0.89
CA MET A 4 14.95 -1.78 -0.11
C MET A 4 14.17 -0.47 -0.02
N ARG A 5 14.55 0.50 -0.82
CA ARG A 5 13.74 1.71 -1.01
C ARG A 5 12.62 1.38 -1.98
N ALA A 6 11.41 1.77 -1.65
CA ALA A 6 10.31 1.69 -2.59
C ALA A 6 10.69 2.49 -3.85
N THR A 7 10.59 1.87 -5.01
CA THR A 7 10.80 2.55 -6.29
C THR A 7 9.52 3.29 -6.68
N PRO A 8 9.63 4.45 -7.35
CA PRO A 8 8.45 5.12 -7.90
C PRO A 8 7.70 4.22 -8.87
N SER A 9 6.37 4.29 -8.86
CA SER A 9 5.53 3.59 -9.84
C SER A 9 4.46 4.57 -10.34
N PRO A 10 4.23 4.66 -11.66
CA PRO A 10 4.94 3.98 -12.75
C PRO A 10 6.44 4.32 -12.81
N LEU A 11 7.26 3.33 -13.17
CA LEU A 11 8.69 3.57 -13.41
C LEU A 11 8.89 4.53 -14.60
N ASP A 12 10.01 5.24 -14.58
CA ASP A 12 10.40 6.06 -15.71
C ASP A 12 10.58 5.21 -16.97
N GLY A 13 9.97 5.65 -18.08
CA GLY A 13 9.93 4.92 -19.35
C GLY A 13 9.00 3.71 -19.38
N ALA A 14 8.20 3.45 -18.34
CA ALA A 14 7.31 2.28 -18.30
C ALA A 14 6.20 2.34 -19.35
N GLU A 15 5.84 1.18 -19.89
CA GLU A 15 4.62 0.99 -20.70
C GLU A 15 3.52 0.36 -19.86
N ILE A 16 2.37 1.01 -19.79
CA ILE A 16 1.20 0.59 -19.02
C ILE A 16 0.13 0.05 -19.96
N SER A 17 -0.29 -1.18 -19.70
CA SER A 17 -1.36 -1.84 -20.46
C SER A 17 -2.75 -1.61 -19.89
N ASP A 18 -2.86 -1.02 -18.71
CA ASP A 18 -4.13 -0.77 -18.01
C ASP A 18 -4.40 0.74 -17.93
N ARG A 19 -5.66 1.13 -17.99
CA ARG A 19 -6.05 2.55 -17.83
C ARG A 19 -6.03 3.01 -16.38
N ALA A 20 -6.27 2.08 -15.47
CA ALA A 20 -6.24 2.36 -14.04
C ALA A 20 -4.78 2.39 -13.55
N VAL A 21 -4.19 3.57 -13.60
CA VAL A 21 -2.81 3.78 -13.16
C VAL A 21 -2.80 4.12 -11.67
N SER A 22 -1.94 3.46 -10.92
CA SER A 22 -1.67 3.77 -9.52
C SER A 22 -0.29 4.41 -9.40
N PHE A 23 -0.25 5.59 -8.81
CA PHE A 23 1.00 6.28 -8.51
C PHE A 23 1.47 5.92 -7.11
N GLN A 24 2.74 5.56 -6.98
CA GLN A 24 3.40 5.30 -5.70
C GLN A 24 4.78 5.92 -5.74
N TRP A 25 5.29 6.33 -4.59
CA TRP A 25 6.63 6.91 -4.49
C TRP A 25 7.28 6.60 -3.15
N PRO A 26 8.61 6.66 -3.07
CA PRO A 26 9.34 6.41 -1.83
C PRO A 26 8.99 7.45 -0.76
N LEU A 27 9.18 7.07 0.47
CA LEU A 27 9.14 8.02 1.58
C LEU A 27 10.37 8.92 1.56
N PRO A 28 10.27 10.17 2.09
CA PRO A 28 11.42 11.03 2.24
C PRO A 28 12.55 10.33 3.02
N ALA A 29 13.79 10.58 2.62
CA ALA A 29 14.95 10.05 3.33
C ALA A 29 14.93 10.47 4.81
N GLY A 30 15.10 9.51 5.71
CA GLY A 30 15.06 9.75 7.16
C GLY A 30 13.70 9.51 7.83
N LEU A 31 12.63 9.29 7.07
CA LEU A 31 11.33 8.87 7.61
C LEU A 31 11.23 7.34 7.63
N ASN A 32 11.71 6.70 8.67
CA ASN A 32 11.51 5.27 8.90
C ASN A 32 10.12 5.01 9.53
N ILE A 33 9.06 5.00 8.70
CA ILE A 33 7.68 4.77 9.16
C ILE A 33 7.43 3.29 9.53
N LEU A 34 8.23 2.35 9.01
CA LEU A 34 7.94 0.92 9.13
C LEU A 34 8.73 0.19 10.20
N ARG A 35 9.62 0.84 10.92
CA ARG A 35 10.53 0.16 11.86
C ARG A 35 10.09 0.14 13.33
N SER A 36 9.01 0.79 13.68
CA SER A 36 8.60 0.92 15.10
C SER A 36 7.75 -0.25 15.62
N GLY A 37 7.56 -1.32 14.87
CA GLY A 37 6.65 -2.41 15.28
C GLY A 37 7.17 -3.84 15.20
N LEU A 38 8.28 -4.10 14.51
CA LEU A 38 8.69 -5.49 14.20
C LEU A 38 10.07 -5.91 14.74
N ASP A 39 10.95 -4.98 15.04
CA ASP A 39 12.28 -5.31 15.56
C ASP A 39 12.46 -4.70 16.95
N GLY A 40 12.65 -5.55 17.95
CA GLY A 40 13.11 -5.15 19.29
C GLY A 40 14.55 -4.60 19.26
N ALA A 41 14.86 -3.69 18.34
CA ALA A 41 16.16 -3.08 18.19
C ALA A 41 16.28 -1.86 19.09
N GLU A 42 17.34 -1.86 19.87
CA GLU A 42 17.73 -0.94 20.92
C GLU A 42 17.57 0.56 20.56
N GLU A 43 16.95 1.22 21.47
CA GLU A 43 16.57 2.61 21.54
C GLU A 43 17.75 3.48 21.97
N ASN A 44 18.62 3.91 21.04
CA ASN A 44 19.66 4.89 21.37
C ASN A 44 20.06 5.83 20.23
N THR A 45 19.16 6.15 19.31
CA THR A 45 19.35 7.30 18.40
C THR A 45 18.29 8.35 18.71
N PRO A 46 18.64 9.63 18.86
CA PRO A 46 17.66 10.69 19.10
C PRO A 46 16.75 10.78 17.89
N LYS A 47 15.56 10.21 18.02
CA LYS A 47 14.49 10.33 17.03
C LYS A 47 14.07 11.79 17.00
N LYS A 48 14.44 12.51 15.94
CA LYS A 48 13.74 13.72 15.56
C LYS A 48 12.31 13.28 15.23
N GLU A 49 11.43 13.42 16.19
CA GLU A 49 10.00 13.10 16.02
C GLU A 49 9.42 14.05 14.98
N THR A 50 9.50 13.63 13.73
CA THR A 50 8.77 14.32 12.67
C THR A 50 7.29 14.03 12.92
N ASP A 51 6.54 15.02 13.29
CA ASP A 51 5.10 14.92 13.51
C ASP A 51 4.43 14.39 12.22
N LYS A 52 4.18 13.08 12.21
CA LYS A 52 3.63 12.35 11.06
C LYS A 52 2.26 12.89 10.64
N SER A 53 1.55 13.57 11.55
CA SER A 53 0.25 14.17 11.27
C SER A 53 0.32 15.35 10.30
N LYS A 54 1.51 15.97 10.18
CA LYS A 54 1.76 17.14 9.34
C LYS A 54 2.35 16.81 7.97
N LEU A 55 2.75 15.56 7.76
CA LEU A 55 3.34 15.17 6.48
C LEU A 55 2.26 15.20 5.38
N ARG A 56 2.54 15.94 4.33
CA ARG A 56 1.71 16.04 3.14
C ARG A 56 2.53 15.69 1.94
N TYR A 57 1.95 14.88 1.07
CA TYR A 57 2.52 14.49 -0.20
C TYR A 57 1.74 15.17 -1.31
N PHE A 58 2.46 15.49 -2.37
CA PHE A 58 1.90 16.08 -3.57
C PHE A 58 2.23 15.22 -4.77
N LEU A 59 1.31 15.17 -5.70
CA LEU A 59 1.46 14.55 -7.00
C LEU A 59 1.00 15.54 -8.05
N ARG A 60 1.71 15.61 -9.16
CA ARG A 60 1.22 16.23 -10.38
C ARG A 60 1.52 15.35 -11.58
N TYR A 61 0.58 15.29 -12.50
CA TYR A 61 0.74 14.56 -13.75
C TYR A 61 0.04 15.25 -14.90
N SER A 62 0.59 15.12 -16.12
CA SER A 62 0.15 15.78 -17.34
C SER A 62 0.63 15.01 -18.55
N GLN A 63 -0.02 15.24 -19.71
CA GLN A 63 0.50 14.76 -21.00
C GLN A 63 1.57 15.67 -21.58
N THR A 64 1.92 16.77 -20.91
CA THR A 64 3.00 17.67 -21.31
C THR A 64 4.03 17.80 -20.19
N PRO A 65 5.34 17.79 -20.49
CA PRO A 65 6.38 17.87 -19.47
C PRO A 65 6.47 19.25 -18.79
N ALA A 66 5.83 20.26 -19.36
CA ALA A 66 5.84 21.63 -18.83
C ALA A 66 4.90 21.84 -17.64
N PHE A 67 4.04 20.89 -17.31
CA PHE A 67 3.06 20.97 -16.22
C PHE A 67 2.28 22.28 -16.19
N LYS A 68 1.79 22.71 -17.35
CA LYS A 68 0.95 23.92 -17.46
C LYS A 68 -0.31 23.75 -16.60
N PRO A 69 -0.70 24.74 -15.80
CA PRO A 69 -1.83 24.62 -14.86
C PRO A 69 -3.11 24.11 -15.48
N GLU A 70 -3.44 24.52 -16.68
CA GLU A 70 -4.66 24.14 -17.42
C GLU A 70 -4.69 22.68 -17.88
N ALA A 71 -3.51 22.04 -17.99
CA ALA A 71 -3.34 20.67 -18.49
C ALA A 71 -2.77 19.71 -17.45
N THR A 72 -2.65 20.14 -16.20
CA THR A 72 -2.01 19.38 -15.12
C THR A 72 -3.03 19.02 -14.06
N VAL A 73 -3.10 17.75 -13.74
CA VAL A 73 -3.81 17.30 -12.54
C VAL A 73 -2.83 17.36 -11.37
N GLN A 74 -3.23 18.04 -10.31
CA GLN A 74 -2.48 18.09 -9.06
C GLN A 74 -3.33 17.54 -7.93
N ALA A 75 -2.72 16.73 -7.08
CA ALA A 75 -3.37 16.12 -5.92
C ALA A 75 -2.49 16.26 -4.68
N GLU A 76 -3.15 16.44 -3.54
CA GLU A 76 -2.55 16.36 -2.21
C GLU A 76 -3.05 15.08 -1.54
N THR A 77 -2.18 14.35 -0.86
CA THR A 77 -2.51 13.12 -0.14
C THR A 77 -1.70 13.00 1.15
N ARG A 78 -2.22 12.24 2.09
CA ARG A 78 -1.53 11.85 3.33
C ARG A 78 -0.64 10.62 3.17
N TRP A 79 -0.74 9.95 2.03
CA TRP A 79 -0.08 8.67 1.77
C TRP A 79 0.87 8.79 0.58
N PRO A 80 1.97 8.05 0.54
CA PRO A 80 2.90 8.06 -0.58
C PRO A 80 2.37 7.28 -1.79
N PHE A 81 1.07 7.38 -2.05
CA PHE A 81 0.41 6.83 -3.22
C PHE A 81 -0.85 7.63 -3.58
N PHE A 82 -1.26 7.49 -4.82
CA PHE A 82 -2.48 8.11 -5.33
C PHE A 82 -3.06 7.28 -6.47
N ASN A 83 -4.37 7.07 -6.42
CA ASN A 83 -5.14 6.41 -7.46
C ASN A 83 -6.06 7.45 -8.11
N PRO A 84 -5.83 7.83 -9.38
CA PRO A 84 -6.76 8.67 -10.10
C PRO A 84 -8.17 8.06 -10.12
N LYS A 85 -9.18 8.90 -9.96
CA LYS A 85 -10.59 8.45 -10.04
C LYS A 85 -11.03 8.13 -11.47
N GLN A 86 -10.28 8.63 -12.45
CA GLN A 86 -10.57 8.46 -13.86
C GLN A 86 -9.44 7.71 -14.55
N ASP A 87 -9.83 6.91 -15.53
CA ASP A 87 -8.88 6.26 -16.42
C ASP A 87 -8.04 7.29 -17.17
N LEU A 88 -6.75 7.03 -17.30
CA LEU A 88 -5.87 7.87 -18.10
C LEU A 88 -6.04 7.56 -19.59
N ALA A 89 -6.06 8.61 -20.39
CA ALA A 89 -6.08 8.48 -21.84
C ALA A 89 -4.77 7.82 -22.36
N PRO A 90 -4.82 7.09 -23.49
CA PRO A 90 -3.62 6.61 -24.14
C PRO A 90 -2.64 7.74 -24.48
N GLY A 91 -1.37 7.44 -24.47
CA GLY A 91 -0.30 8.40 -24.77
C GLY A 91 0.74 8.49 -23.66
N THR A 92 1.69 9.40 -23.85
CA THR A 92 2.76 9.66 -22.87
C THR A 92 2.26 10.59 -21.80
N TRP A 93 2.57 10.23 -20.55
CA TRP A 93 2.28 10.97 -19.35
C TRP A 93 3.55 11.28 -18.61
N TYR A 94 3.64 12.47 -18.06
CA TYR A 94 4.73 12.96 -17.20
C TYR A 94 4.17 13.15 -15.81
N TRP A 95 4.96 12.84 -14.79
CA TRP A 95 4.54 12.99 -13.43
C TRP A 95 5.70 13.31 -12.47
N GLN A 96 5.36 13.94 -11.38
CA GLN A 96 6.26 14.24 -10.28
C GLN A 96 5.52 14.04 -8.97
N TYR A 97 6.24 13.63 -7.96
CA TYR A 97 5.78 13.64 -6.60
C TYR A 97 6.57 14.67 -5.79
N GLY A 98 5.99 15.14 -4.68
CA GLY A 98 6.63 16.13 -3.84
C GLY A 98 6.26 15.98 -2.39
N TYR A 99 7.06 16.61 -1.56
CA TYR A 99 6.86 16.69 -0.12
C TYR A 99 6.88 18.15 0.31
N VAL A 100 6.22 18.45 1.43
CA VAL A 100 6.41 19.74 2.09
C VAL A 100 7.55 19.63 3.08
N THR A 101 8.58 20.43 2.86
CA THR A 101 9.69 20.61 3.79
C THR A 101 9.79 22.09 4.11
N ASP A 102 9.72 22.45 5.38
CA ASP A 102 9.79 23.84 5.85
C ASP A 102 8.84 24.81 5.11
N GLY A 103 7.63 24.33 4.82
CA GLY A 103 6.59 25.12 4.15
C GLY A 103 6.76 25.27 2.63
N LYS A 104 7.76 24.63 2.04
CA LYS A 104 7.98 24.59 0.59
C LYS A 104 7.77 23.19 0.07
N THR A 105 7.19 23.06 -1.12
CA THR A 105 7.08 21.79 -1.81
C THR A 105 8.34 21.52 -2.61
N GLU A 106 9.04 20.44 -2.26
CA GLU A 106 10.15 19.91 -3.02
C GLU A 106 9.64 18.84 -3.97
N TRP A 107 9.88 19.02 -5.27
CA TRP A 107 9.46 18.09 -6.31
C TRP A 107 10.57 17.14 -6.71
N SER A 108 10.20 15.89 -7.04
CA SER A 108 11.10 14.92 -7.66
C SER A 108 11.50 15.34 -9.07
N ASP A 109 12.46 14.64 -9.63
CA ASP A 109 12.68 14.64 -11.08
C ASP A 109 11.39 14.25 -11.80
N THR A 110 11.28 14.71 -13.07
CA THR A 110 10.16 14.34 -13.92
C THR A 110 10.31 12.90 -14.39
N LEU A 111 9.32 12.08 -14.08
CA LEU A 111 9.21 10.71 -14.56
C LEU A 111 8.19 10.67 -15.70
N GLN A 112 8.34 9.72 -16.61
CA GLN A 112 7.40 9.53 -17.71
C GLN A 112 6.97 8.07 -17.82
N PHE A 113 5.77 7.84 -18.36
CA PHE A 113 5.30 6.52 -18.74
C PHE A 113 4.32 6.65 -19.92
N THR A 114 4.06 5.54 -20.60
CA THR A 114 3.16 5.52 -21.73
C THR A 114 1.98 4.58 -21.46
N VAL A 115 0.77 5.09 -21.57
CA VAL A 115 -0.45 4.27 -21.60
C VAL A 115 -0.68 3.82 -23.04
N LYS A 116 -0.77 2.51 -23.27
CA LYS A 116 -0.94 1.93 -24.62
C LYS A 116 -2.24 2.36 -25.28
N ASN A 117 -2.27 2.40 -26.60
CA ASN A 117 -3.44 2.81 -27.39
C ASN A 117 -4.69 1.93 -27.19
N ASN A 118 -4.48 0.68 -26.80
CA ASN A 118 -5.60 -0.23 -26.50
C ASN A 118 -5.40 -0.83 -25.10
N PRO A 119 -5.49 0.00 -24.03
CA PRO A 119 -5.27 -0.46 -22.68
C PRO A 119 -6.43 -1.35 -22.22
N ARG A 120 -6.09 -2.36 -21.46
CA ARG A 120 -7.09 -3.21 -20.81
C ARG A 120 -7.90 -2.37 -19.83
N LYS A 121 -9.21 -2.50 -19.91
CA LYS A 121 -10.08 -1.93 -18.90
C LYS A 121 -10.22 -2.94 -17.76
N PHE A 122 -9.84 -2.57 -16.57
CA PHE A 122 -10.20 -3.36 -15.41
C PHE A 122 -11.71 -3.24 -15.20
N CYS A 123 -12.41 -4.34 -15.40
CA CYS A 123 -13.82 -4.44 -15.14
C CYS A 123 -14.00 -5.39 -13.96
N PRO A 124 -14.21 -4.89 -12.74
CA PRO A 124 -14.47 -5.76 -11.61
C PRO A 124 -15.75 -6.57 -11.90
N PRO A 125 -15.79 -7.85 -11.52
CA PRO A 125 -17.00 -8.63 -11.66
C PRO A 125 -18.14 -7.99 -10.86
N ALA A 126 -19.37 -8.12 -11.38
CA ALA A 126 -20.54 -7.64 -10.66
C ALA A 126 -20.60 -8.29 -9.26
N LEU A 127 -20.99 -7.51 -8.26
CA LEU A 127 -21.03 -7.96 -6.87
C LEU A 127 -21.83 -9.26 -6.70
N ASP A 128 -22.97 -9.34 -7.39
CA ASP A 128 -23.84 -10.53 -7.36
C ASP A 128 -23.13 -11.78 -7.90
N ALA A 129 -22.30 -11.62 -8.94
CA ALA A 129 -21.50 -12.72 -9.46
C ALA A 129 -20.42 -13.16 -8.48
N VAL A 130 -19.78 -12.21 -7.78
CA VAL A 130 -18.82 -12.51 -6.72
C VAL A 130 -19.51 -13.24 -5.57
N LEU A 131 -20.63 -12.72 -5.08
CA LEU A 131 -21.38 -13.31 -3.96
C LEU A 131 -21.88 -14.71 -4.28
N LYS A 132 -22.36 -14.93 -5.51
CA LYS A 132 -22.83 -16.25 -5.96
C LYS A 132 -21.74 -17.31 -5.97
N ASN A 133 -20.49 -16.90 -6.24
CA ASN A 133 -19.35 -17.81 -6.29
C ASN A 133 -18.60 -17.95 -4.97
N LEU A 134 -19.01 -17.21 -3.94
CA LEU A 134 -18.43 -17.40 -2.61
C LEU A 134 -19.01 -18.66 -1.96
N PRO A 135 -18.18 -19.50 -1.32
CA PRO A 135 -18.66 -20.62 -0.54
C PRO A 135 -19.67 -20.18 0.53
N ALA A 136 -20.73 -20.94 0.73
CA ALA A 136 -21.78 -20.62 1.69
C ALA A 136 -21.33 -20.76 3.16
N HIS A 137 -20.18 -21.38 3.40
CA HIS A 137 -19.66 -21.70 4.74
C HIS A 137 -18.25 -21.11 4.97
N HIS A 138 -17.86 -21.05 6.23
CA HIS A 138 -16.52 -20.62 6.62
C HIS A 138 -15.60 -21.81 6.93
N PRO A 139 -14.26 -21.67 6.74
CA PRO A 139 -13.53 -20.55 6.18
C PRO A 139 -13.69 -20.44 4.66
N ARG A 140 -13.56 -19.23 4.07
CA ARG A 140 -13.75 -19.02 2.64
C ARG A 140 -12.77 -18.01 2.00
N VAL A 141 -11.70 -17.68 2.70
CA VAL A 141 -10.70 -16.73 2.20
C VAL A 141 -9.44 -17.44 1.74
N TRP A 142 -8.86 -18.29 2.58
CA TRP A 142 -7.60 -18.99 2.31
C TRP A 142 -7.78 -20.48 2.03
N LEU A 143 -8.85 -21.05 2.59
CA LEU A 143 -9.18 -22.45 2.46
C LEU A 143 -10.71 -22.57 2.41
N ASP A 144 -11.20 -23.44 1.57
CA ASP A 144 -12.57 -23.90 1.66
C ASP A 144 -12.70 -24.98 2.75
N ARG A 145 -13.91 -25.18 3.24
CA ARG A 145 -14.18 -26.17 4.27
C ARG A 145 -13.76 -27.58 3.85
N ASP A 146 -13.96 -27.90 2.59
CA ASP A 146 -13.65 -29.20 2.04
C ASP A 146 -12.13 -29.45 1.96
N GLU A 147 -11.33 -28.39 1.95
CA GLU A 147 -9.86 -28.45 1.97
C GLU A 147 -9.28 -28.49 3.39
N TRP A 148 -10.11 -28.24 4.42
CA TRP A 148 -9.66 -28.07 5.80
C TRP A 148 -8.95 -29.30 6.35
N ASP A 149 -9.54 -30.48 6.17
CA ASP A 149 -8.95 -31.74 6.67
C ASP A 149 -7.61 -32.03 5.98
N GLY A 150 -7.56 -31.78 4.69
CA GLY A 150 -6.31 -31.89 3.92
C GLY A 150 -5.24 -30.93 4.42
N PHE A 151 -5.61 -29.68 4.74
CA PHE A 151 -4.70 -28.70 5.32
C PHE A 151 -4.19 -29.11 6.69
N ILE A 152 -5.08 -29.55 7.58
CA ILE A 152 -4.72 -30.06 8.91
C ILE A 152 -3.71 -31.20 8.78
N LYS A 153 -4.01 -32.19 7.96
CA LYS A 153 -3.14 -33.36 7.73
C LYS A 153 -1.76 -32.93 7.18
N ARG A 154 -1.70 -32.04 6.19
CA ARG A 154 -0.44 -31.53 5.65
C ARG A 154 0.37 -30.72 6.66
N SER A 155 -0.28 -30.11 7.64
CA SER A 155 0.39 -29.29 8.66
C SER A 155 0.83 -30.08 9.89
N GLU A 156 0.43 -31.36 10.02
CA GLU A 156 0.82 -32.21 11.14
C GLU A 156 2.35 -32.39 11.19
N GLY A 157 2.89 -32.33 12.40
CA GLY A 157 4.34 -32.46 12.63
C GLY A 157 5.17 -31.23 12.22
N LYS A 158 4.62 -30.25 11.52
CA LYS A 158 5.35 -29.04 11.12
C LYS A 158 5.68 -28.15 12.32
N ALA A 159 6.91 -27.61 12.34
CA ALA A 159 7.37 -26.70 13.40
C ALA A 159 6.54 -25.41 13.45
N GLU A 160 6.15 -24.91 12.29
CA GLU A 160 5.32 -23.72 12.15
C GLU A 160 3.97 -23.92 12.83
N ARG A 161 3.29 -25.05 12.62
CA ARG A 161 2.03 -25.38 13.29
C ARG A 161 2.17 -25.37 14.79
N LYS A 162 3.21 -26.00 15.33
CA LYS A 162 3.48 -26.01 16.78
C LYS A 162 3.64 -24.60 17.33
N THR A 163 4.34 -23.74 16.59
CA THR A 163 4.56 -22.34 16.96
C THR A 163 3.26 -21.55 16.96
N TYR A 164 2.41 -21.72 15.94
CA TYR A 164 1.12 -21.03 15.86
C TYR A 164 0.16 -21.50 16.96
N LEU A 165 0.07 -22.80 17.22
CA LEU A 165 -0.77 -23.33 18.28
C LEU A 165 -0.33 -22.79 19.65
N LYS A 166 0.98 -22.78 19.93
CA LYS A 166 1.50 -22.21 21.19
C LYS A 166 1.15 -20.72 21.33
N ARG A 167 1.18 -19.94 20.23
CA ARG A 167 0.77 -18.54 20.26
C ARG A 167 -0.73 -18.39 20.49
N ALA A 168 -1.55 -19.22 19.83
CA ALA A 168 -2.99 -19.23 20.01
C ALA A 168 -3.37 -19.55 21.46
N ASP A 169 -2.75 -20.58 22.04
CA ASP A 169 -2.96 -20.94 23.45
C ASP A 169 -2.60 -19.80 24.39
N LYS A 170 -1.50 -19.08 24.12
CA LYS A 170 -1.14 -17.89 24.89
C LYS A 170 -2.17 -16.77 24.79
N VAL A 171 -2.72 -16.53 23.59
CA VAL A 171 -3.76 -15.52 23.37
C VAL A 171 -5.03 -15.91 24.13
N LEU A 172 -5.43 -17.17 24.03
CA LEU A 172 -6.62 -17.68 24.73
C LEU A 172 -6.49 -17.64 26.26
N ALA A 173 -5.28 -17.82 26.78
CA ALA A 173 -4.99 -17.70 28.21
C ALA A 173 -4.92 -16.23 28.70
N THR A 174 -4.84 -15.27 27.78
CA THR A 174 -4.79 -13.85 28.12
C THR A 174 -6.21 -13.31 28.27
N PRO A 175 -6.57 -12.66 29.39
CA PRO A 175 -7.88 -12.04 29.53
C PRO A 175 -8.14 -11.05 28.40
N MET A 176 -9.34 -11.10 27.79
CA MET A 176 -9.73 -10.09 26.81
C MET A 176 -9.78 -8.72 27.47
N LYS A 177 -9.09 -7.75 26.91
CA LYS A 177 -9.24 -6.36 27.31
C LYS A 177 -10.69 -5.91 27.08
N SER A 178 -11.22 -5.16 28.00
CA SER A 178 -12.51 -4.54 27.79
C SER A 178 -12.42 -3.47 26.70
N VAL A 179 -13.56 -3.10 26.11
CA VAL A 179 -13.59 -2.00 25.12
C VAL A 179 -13.05 -0.70 25.73
N ASN A 180 -13.23 -0.50 27.02
CA ASN A 180 -12.74 0.68 27.74
C ASN A 180 -11.20 0.66 27.87
N ASP A 181 -10.60 -0.52 28.05
CA ASP A 181 -9.14 -0.66 28.13
C ASP A 181 -8.46 -0.39 26.77
N ILE A 182 -9.13 -0.73 25.68
CA ILE A 182 -8.66 -0.45 24.33
C ILE A 182 -8.67 1.06 24.02
N ASN A 183 -9.69 1.75 24.49
CA ASN A 183 -9.85 3.19 24.28
C ASN A 183 -8.90 4.04 25.13
N SER A 184 -8.32 3.50 26.19
CA SER A 184 -7.34 4.23 27.01
C SER A 184 -5.93 4.26 26.39
N ASP A 185 -5.67 3.42 25.41
CA ASP A 185 -4.38 3.30 24.72
C ASP A 185 -4.34 4.12 23.39
N LEU A 186 -5.42 4.86 23.06
CA LEU A 186 -5.56 5.75 21.89
C LEU A 186 -5.44 7.23 22.30
#